data_ee58d3fabfacbadb0d7576da3eabf6fd
#
_entry.id   ee58d3fabfacbadb0d7576da3eabf6fd
#
_cell.length_a   1.000
_cell.length_b   1.000
_cell.length_c   1.000
_cell.angle_alpha   90.00
_cell.angle_beta   90.00
_cell.angle_gamma   90.00
#
_symmetry.space_group_name_H-M   'P 1'
#
loop_
_entity.id
_entity.type
_entity.pdbx_description
1 polymer ?
#
loop_
_entity_poly.entity_id
_entity_poly.type
_entity_poly.pdbx_seq_one_letter_code
_entity_poly.pdbx_strand_id
1 'polypeptide(L)'
;NTDYTFTLNREKITELADGTDRDISNGWFVGHSIKTHYGLEKIGIWQLDEAAEAAKYGEKPGRIKIKDQNKDGSIDNDNDRIILGSETPDFVMGLNNTFKYKNFDLRVFMYWRQGQMLHSEANGYGSYRIQGDPGIKVNYWTPENPTNEFPRPEKSYSDSSKLDALGYVDGSYLKIKEITLGYQLPKSWIGKIHASNIRIYCSLKNFFTFSHLDDYDPERGGSLSYPMTKQAVFGINVDF
;
A
#
# COMPACT_ATOMS: atom_id res chain seq x y z
N ASN A 1 -11.87 28.16 -3.17
CA ASN A 1 -11.17 27.69 -4.37
C ASN A 1 -10.96 26.20 -4.26
N THR A 2 -11.20 25.48 -5.36
CA THR A 2 -10.98 24.03 -5.45
C THR A 2 -10.19 23.76 -6.70
N ASP A 3 -9.03 23.11 -6.54
CA ASP A 3 -8.19 22.67 -7.63
C ASP A 3 -8.20 21.14 -7.64
N TYR A 4 -8.51 20.56 -8.77
CA TYR A 4 -8.62 19.13 -8.98
C TYR A 4 -7.67 18.66 -10.08
N THR A 5 -6.93 17.59 -9.81
CA THR A 5 -6.10 16.91 -10.80
C THR A 5 -6.47 15.44 -10.86
N PHE A 6 -6.55 14.92 -12.06
CA PHE A 6 -6.76 13.50 -12.32
C PHE A 6 -5.73 13.03 -13.34
N THR A 7 -5.03 11.95 -13.03
CA THR A 7 -4.01 11.37 -13.89
C THR A 7 -4.29 9.89 -14.09
N LEU A 8 -4.30 9.47 -15.33
CA LEU A 8 -4.40 8.08 -15.74
C LEU A 8 -3.21 7.76 -16.62
N ASN A 9 -2.34 6.88 -16.14
CA ASN A 9 -1.20 6.37 -16.91
C ASN A 9 -1.45 4.91 -17.27
N ARG A 10 -1.17 4.57 -18.53
CA ARG A 10 -1.18 3.20 -19.04
C ARG A 10 0.13 2.95 -19.76
N GLU A 11 0.89 2.02 -19.27
CA GLU A 11 2.15 1.58 -19.86
C GLU A 11 2.11 0.09 -20.12
N LYS A 12 2.80 -0.36 -21.13
CA LYS A 12 2.99 -1.78 -21.43
C LYS A 12 4.29 -2.03 -22.17
N ILE A 13 4.90 -3.14 -21.89
CA ILE A 13 6.02 -3.66 -22.68
C ILE A 13 5.46 -4.08 -24.05
N THR A 14 6.03 -3.56 -25.10
CA THR A 14 5.60 -3.88 -26.47
C THR A 14 6.39 -5.03 -27.07
N GLU A 15 7.67 -5.18 -26.68
CA GLU A 15 8.59 -6.19 -27.21
C GLU A 15 9.74 -6.39 -26.22
N LEU A 16 10.27 -7.60 -26.13
CA LEU A 16 11.51 -7.92 -25.44
C LEU A 16 12.65 -8.14 -26.43
N ALA A 17 13.88 -7.83 -26.02
CA ALA A 17 15.05 -7.79 -26.90
C ALA A 17 15.38 -9.13 -27.58
N ASP A 18 15.01 -10.24 -26.97
CA ASP A 18 15.22 -11.62 -27.45
C ASP A 18 14.04 -12.17 -28.27
N GLY A 19 12.98 -11.35 -28.48
CA GLY A 19 11.78 -11.74 -29.20
C GLY A 19 10.88 -12.73 -28.45
N THR A 20 11.11 -12.96 -27.16
CA THR A 20 10.22 -13.77 -26.31
C THR A 20 9.03 -12.93 -25.79
N ASP A 21 7.96 -13.60 -25.39
CA ASP A 21 6.78 -12.92 -24.82
C ASP A 21 6.93 -12.62 -23.33
N ARG A 22 7.92 -13.21 -22.65
CA ARG A 22 8.12 -13.07 -21.20
C ARG A 22 9.57 -13.29 -20.76
N ASP A 23 9.98 -12.51 -19.77
CA ASP A 23 11.19 -12.70 -18.98
C ASP A 23 10.78 -12.83 -17.51
N ILE A 24 10.68 -14.06 -17.02
CA ILE A 24 10.22 -14.36 -15.66
C ILE A 24 11.21 -13.85 -14.61
N SER A 25 12.53 -13.88 -14.93
CA SER A 25 13.57 -13.47 -13.98
C SER A 25 13.51 -11.98 -13.65
N ASN A 26 13.13 -11.16 -14.62
CA ASN A 26 12.95 -9.72 -14.46
C ASN A 26 11.47 -9.31 -14.18
N GLY A 27 10.54 -10.26 -14.25
CA GLY A 27 9.09 -9.98 -14.10
C GLY A 27 8.49 -9.21 -15.29
N TRP A 28 9.07 -9.37 -16.49
CA TRP A 28 8.64 -8.66 -17.69
C TRP A 28 7.77 -9.52 -18.59
N PHE A 29 6.63 -8.98 -18.97
CA PHE A 29 5.65 -9.66 -19.81
C PHE A 29 5.16 -8.72 -20.89
N VAL A 30 5.22 -9.13 -22.16
CA VAL A 30 4.70 -8.35 -23.29
C VAL A 30 3.20 -8.10 -23.08
N GLY A 31 2.77 -6.87 -23.29
CA GLY A 31 1.39 -6.43 -23.05
C GLY A 31 1.10 -5.96 -21.62
N HIS A 32 2.02 -6.14 -20.67
CA HIS A 32 1.86 -5.75 -19.26
C HIS A 32 2.81 -4.62 -18.86
N SER A 33 2.52 -4.00 -17.70
CA SER A 33 3.38 -2.97 -17.10
C SER A 33 4.77 -3.52 -16.80
N ILE A 34 5.80 -2.67 -16.88
CA ILE A 34 7.17 -3.05 -16.51
C ILE A 34 7.29 -3.42 -15.01
N LYS A 35 6.39 -2.91 -14.18
CA LYS A 35 6.33 -3.18 -12.74
C LYS A 35 5.21 -4.16 -12.39
N THR A 36 5.25 -5.31 -13.00
CA THR A 36 4.25 -6.37 -12.84
C THR A 36 4.65 -7.34 -11.73
N HIS A 37 3.71 -7.70 -10.87
CA HIS A 37 3.86 -8.76 -9.89
C HIS A 37 3.39 -10.09 -10.48
N TYR A 38 4.29 -11.07 -10.48
CA TYR A 38 4.04 -12.42 -10.99
C TYR A 38 4.30 -13.44 -9.89
N GLY A 39 3.25 -14.13 -9.44
CA GLY A 39 3.33 -15.02 -8.29
C GLY A 39 2.13 -15.93 -8.13
N LEU A 40 2.11 -16.69 -7.04
CA LEU A 40 1.00 -17.56 -6.66
C LEU A 40 -0.16 -16.73 -6.09
N GLU A 41 -1.39 -17.01 -6.52
CA GLU A 41 -2.59 -16.35 -6.01
C GLU A 41 -3.04 -16.97 -4.69
N LYS A 42 -2.86 -16.24 -3.57
CA LYS A 42 -3.42 -16.63 -2.27
C LYS A 42 -4.92 -16.42 -2.26
N ILE A 43 -5.70 -17.46 -1.96
CA ILE A 43 -7.16 -17.41 -1.83
C ILE A 43 -7.64 -17.60 -0.38
N GLY A 44 -6.74 -17.77 0.57
CA GLY A 44 -7.07 -17.87 2.00
C GLY A 44 -6.06 -18.67 2.80
N ILE A 45 -6.52 -19.18 3.91
CA ILE A 45 -5.84 -20.16 4.76
C ILE A 45 -6.76 -21.37 4.85
N TRP A 46 -6.22 -22.58 4.69
CA TRP A 46 -6.99 -23.81 4.83
C TRP A 46 -7.67 -23.90 6.19
N GLN A 47 -8.99 -24.04 6.24
CA GLN A 47 -9.79 -24.14 7.46
C GLN A 47 -9.93 -25.59 7.92
N LEU A 48 -10.43 -25.83 9.16
CA LEU A 48 -10.58 -27.17 9.71
C LEU A 48 -11.56 -28.05 8.90
N ASP A 49 -12.65 -27.47 8.45
CA ASP A 49 -13.67 -28.13 7.62
C ASP A 49 -13.18 -28.44 6.20
N GLU A 50 -12.10 -27.81 5.77
CA GLU A 50 -11.44 -28.05 4.48
C GLU A 50 -10.31 -29.09 4.54
N ALA A 51 -10.08 -29.77 5.67
CA ALA A 51 -8.94 -30.66 5.89
C ALA A 51 -8.79 -31.75 4.82
N ALA A 52 -9.91 -32.34 4.38
CA ALA A 52 -9.91 -33.38 3.35
C ALA A 52 -9.52 -32.83 1.98
N GLU A 53 -9.89 -31.62 1.66
CA GLU A 53 -9.51 -30.94 0.40
C GLU A 53 -8.03 -30.52 0.45
N ALA A 54 -7.59 -29.90 1.55
CA ALA A 54 -6.20 -29.53 1.78
C ALA A 54 -5.25 -30.72 1.60
N ALA A 55 -5.63 -31.89 2.09
CA ALA A 55 -4.81 -33.10 1.98
C ALA A 55 -4.55 -33.54 0.53
N LYS A 56 -5.44 -33.25 -0.43
CA LYS A 56 -5.23 -33.53 -1.86
C LYS A 56 -4.05 -32.75 -2.43
N TYR A 57 -3.79 -31.55 -1.90
CA TYR A 57 -2.67 -30.69 -2.27
C TYR A 57 -1.43 -30.87 -1.36
N GLY A 58 -1.41 -31.93 -0.54
CA GLY A 58 -0.34 -32.15 0.44
C GLY A 58 -0.30 -31.12 1.57
N GLU A 59 -1.40 -30.40 1.76
CA GLU A 59 -1.55 -29.34 2.74
C GLU A 59 -2.43 -29.77 3.94
N LYS A 60 -2.52 -28.90 4.94
CA LYS A 60 -3.31 -29.13 6.16
C LYS A 60 -3.90 -27.82 6.68
N PRO A 61 -4.93 -27.87 7.53
CA PRO A 61 -5.51 -26.67 8.13
C PRO A 61 -4.46 -25.75 8.77
N GLY A 62 -4.63 -24.45 8.56
CA GLY A 62 -3.72 -23.41 9.01
C GLY A 62 -2.58 -23.07 8.05
N ARG A 63 -2.43 -23.79 6.94
CA ARG A 63 -1.48 -23.43 5.87
C ARG A 63 -2.13 -22.54 4.81
N ILE A 64 -1.28 -21.87 4.02
CA ILE A 64 -1.73 -20.96 2.96
C ILE A 64 -2.46 -21.73 1.88
N LYS A 65 -3.65 -21.25 1.51
CA LYS A 65 -4.45 -21.79 0.42
C LYS A 65 -4.14 -21.00 -0.85
N ILE A 66 -3.48 -21.66 -1.79
CA ILE A 66 -3.15 -21.14 -3.12
C ILE A 66 -4.17 -21.68 -4.12
N LYS A 67 -4.49 -20.88 -5.11
CA LYS A 67 -5.36 -21.27 -6.21
C LYS A 67 -4.58 -22.13 -7.21
N ASP A 68 -5.11 -23.31 -7.47
CA ASP A 68 -4.69 -24.20 -8.55
C ASP A 68 -5.25 -23.66 -9.87
N GLN A 69 -4.37 -23.05 -10.68
CA GLN A 69 -4.78 -22.31 -11.87
C GLN A 69 -5.11 -23.27 -13.03
N ASN A 70 -4.34 -24.34 -13.20
CA ASN A 70 -4.51 -25.33 -14.26
C ASN A 70 -5.44 -26.50 -13.86
N LYS A 71 -5.79 -26.63 -12.56
CA LYS A 71 -6.67 -27.65 -11.98
C LYS A 71 -6.13 -29.07 -12.11
N ASP A 72 -4.81 -29.23 -12.01
CA ASP A 72 -4.16 -30.55 -12.06
C ASP A 72 -4.07 -31.25 -10.69
N GLY A 73 -4.48 -30.57 -9.60
CA GLY A 73 -4.46 -31.07 -8.23
C GLY A 73 -3.11 -30.90 -7.52
N SER A 74 -2.20 -30.13 -8.10
CA SER A 74 -0.89 -29.78 -7.54
C SER A 74 -0.70 -28.26 -7.54
N ILE A 75 0.15 -27.73 -6.68
CA ILE A 75 0.52 -26.32 -6.71
C ILE A 75 2.03 -26.23 -6.98
N ASP A 76 2.38 -25.64 -8.11
CA ASP A 76 3.76 -25.43 -8.50
C ASP A 76 4.03 -24.05 -9.11
N ASN A 77 5.32 -23.70 -9.26
CA ASN A 77 5.75 -22.41 -9.75
C ASN A 77 5.69 -22.26 -11.28
N ASP A 78 5.56 -23.33 -12.01
CA ASP A 78 5.57 -23.31 -13.46
C ASP A 78 4.18 -23.10 -14.04
N ASN A 79 3.16 -23.68 -13.38
CA ASN A 79 1.80 -23.75 -13.88
C ASN A 79 0.81 -22.85 -13.11
N ASP A 80 1.09 -22.50 -11.83
CA ASP A 80 0.11 -21.79 -10.98
C ASP A 80 0.47 -20.33 -10.71
N ARG A 81 1.64 -19.85 -11.16
CA ARG A 81 1.92 -18.42 -11.10
C ARG A 81 1.19 -17.67 -12.19
N ILE A 82 0.59 -16.54 -11.79
CA ILE A 82 -0.10 -15.62 -12.69
C ILE A 82 0.35 -14.18 -12.45
N ILE A 83 -0.01 -13.30 -13.34
CA ILE A 83 0.10 -11.86 -13.12
C ILE A 83 -0.98 -11.47 -12.10
N LEU A 84 -0.53 -11.06 -10.91
CA LEU A 84 -1.38 -10.68 -9.79
C LEU A 84 -1.83 -9.22 -9.88
N GLY A 85 -0.95 -8.36 -10.40
CA GLY A 85 -1.19 -6.93 -10.51
C GLY A 85 0.07 -6.16 -10.87
N SER A 86 0.04 -4.85 -10.63
CA SER A 86 1.15 -3.94 -10.93
C SER A 86 1.30 -2.87 -9.85
N GLU A 87 2.53 -2.35 -9.68
CA GLU A 87 2.76 -1.14 -8.88
C GLU A 87 2.21 0.13 -9.55
N THR A 88 1.93 0.07 -10.85
CA THR A 88 1.34 1.19 -11.59
C THR A 88 -0.13 1.31 -11.23
N PRO A 89 -0.56 2.44 -10.65
CA PRO A 89 -1.95 2.63 -10.25
C PRO A 89 -2.88 2.74 -11.46
N ASP A 90 -4.14 2.38 -11.26
CA ASP A 90 -5.19 2.64 -12.24
C ASP A 90 -5.38 4.12 -12.49
N PHE A 91 -5.39 4.91 -11.42
CA PHE A 91 -5.43 6.36 -11.48
C PHE A 91 -4.84 7.00 -10.22
N VAL A 92 -4.49 8.27 -10.37
CA VAL A 92 -4.06 9.16 -9.29
C VAL A 92 -4.92 10.42 -9.31
N MET A 93 -5.39 10.85 -8.13
CA MET A 93 -6.17 12.07 -7.95
C MET A 93 -5.54 12.98 -6.91
N GLY A 94 -5.55 14.28 -7.19
CA GLY A 94 -5.22 15.33 -6.26
C GLY A 94 -6.40 16.30 -6.11
N LEU A 95 -6.74 16.64 -4.86
CA LEU A 95 -7.76 17.62 -4.56
C LEU A 95 -7.23 18.62 -3.54
N ASN A 96 -7.13 19.88 -3.95
CA ASN A 96 -6.70 20.96 -3.08
C ASN A 96 -7.88 21.94 -2.89
N ASN A 97 -8.38 21.99 -1.66
CA ASN A 97 -9.45 22.92 -1.29
C ASN A 97 -8.90 24.04 -0.42
N THR A 98 -9.26 25.28 -0.76
CA THR A 98 -8.95 26.47 0.02
C THR A 98 -10.24 27.19 0.38
N PHE A 99 -10.52 27.28 1.66
CA PHE A 99 -11.64 27.99 2.24
C PHE A 99 -11.14 29.27 2.90
N LYS A 100 -11.81 30.38 2.65
CA LYS A 100 -11.53 31.65 3.32
C LYS A 100 -12.78 32.17 3.99
N TYR A 101 -12.66 32.52 5.26
CA TYR A 101 -13.75 33.14 6.01
C TYR A 101 -13.19 34.22 6.93
N LYS A 102 -13.57 35.50 6.65
CA LYS A 102 -12.98 36.66 7.33
C LYS A 102 -11.46 36.64 7.25
N ASN A 103 -10.79 36.55 8.39
CA ASN A 103 -9.34 36.55 8.52
C ASN A 103 -8.74 35.11 8.54
N PHE A 104 -9.58 34.07 8.49
CA PHE A 104 -9.14 32.68 8.46
C PHE A 104 -9.04 32.16 7.04
N ASP A 105 -8.01 31.36 6.80
CA ASP A 105 -7.90 30.51 5.63
C ASP A 105 -7.61 29.07 6.06
N LEU A 106 -8.30 28.12 5.45
CA LEU A 106 -8.09 26.69 5.63
C LEU A 106 -7.77 26.09 4.27
N ARG A 107 -6.61 25.42 4.17
CA ARG A 107 -6.24 24.65 3.00
C ARG A 107 -6.19 23.17 3.38
N VAL A 108 -6.80 22.32 2.55
CA VAL A 108 -6.77 20.86 2.69
C VAL A 108 -6.32 20.26 1.35
N PHE A 109 -5.21 19.56 1.37
CA PHE A 109 -4.72 18.82 0.21
C PHE A 109 -4.89 17.32 0.43
N MET A 110 -5.69 16.68 -0.43
CA MET A 110 -5.93 15.25 -0.46
C MET A 110 -5.29 14.63 -1.71
N TYR A 111 -4.77 13.41 -1.53
CA TYR A 111 -4.13 12.64 -2.58
C TYR A 111 -4.66 11.22 -2.53
N TRP A 112 -5.17 10.72 -3.65
CA TRP A 112 -5.71 9.38 -3.79
C TRP A 112 -4.96 8.64 -4.89
N ARG A 113 -4.55 7.42 -4.57
CA ARG A 113 -3.91 6.49 -5.49
C ARG A 113 -4.66 5.16 -5.45
N GLN A 114 -5.12 4.67 -6.59
CA GLN A 114 -6.01 3.52 -6.69
C GLN A 114 -5.47 2.45 -7.64
N GLY A 115 -5.66 1.17 -7.26
CA GLY A 115 -5.46 0.02 -8.12
C GLY A 115 -4.02 -0.46 -8.22
N GLN A 116 -3.09 0.10 -7.42
CA GLN A 116 -1.73 -0.43 -7.34
C GLN A 116 -1.67 -1.66 -6.43
N MET A 117 -0.91 -2.65 -6.83
CA MET A 117 -0.48 -3.74 -5.95
C MET A 117 0.94 -3.48 -5.45
N LEU A 118 1.21 -3.82 -4.21
CA LEU A 118 2.54 -3.71 -3.61
C LEU A 118 3.02 -5.08 -3.17
N HIS A 119 4.35 -5.28 -3.16
CA HIS A 119 4.97 -6.39 -2.45
C HIS A 119 5.48 -5.88 -1.10
N SER A 120 4.82 -6.33 -0.02
CA SER A 120 5.10 -5.88 1.35
C SER A 120 6.30 -6.60 1.92
N GLU A 121 7.36 -5.88 2.27
CA GLU A 121 8.50 -6.40 3.03
C GLU A 121 8.09 -6.89 4.45
N ALA A 122 6.94 -6.44 4.95
CA ALA A 122 6.43 -6.88 6.26
C ALA A 122 5.80 -8.27 6.24
N ASN A 123 5.25 -8.72 5.11
CA ASN A 123 4.36 -9.87 5.03
C ASN A 123 4.94 -11.06 4.25
N GLY A 124 5.82 -10.80 3.26
CA GLY A 124 6.37 -11.84 2.37
C GLY A 124 7.34 -12.79 3.04
N TYR A 125 7.87 -13.73 2.25
CA TYR A 125 8.90 -14.66 2.69
C TYR A 125 10.12 -13.93 3.26
N GLY A 126 10.63 -14.42 4.38
CA GLY A 126 11.75 -13.77 5.08
C GLY A 126 11.40 -12.55 5.91
N SER A 127 10.13 -12.12 5.91
CA SER A 127 9.68 -11.01 6.75
C SER A 127 9.72 -11.36 8.24
N TYR A 128 9.84 -10.34 9.09
CA TYR A 128 9.83 -10.52 10.54
C TYR A 128 8.49 -11.07 11.07
N ARG A 129 7.37 -10.88 10.36
CA ARG A 129 6.08 -11.49 10.73
C ARG A 129 6.07 -12.99 10.54
N ILE A 130 6.69 -13.47 9.46
CA ILE A 130 6.81 -14.91 9.17
C ILE A 130 7.90 -15.54 10.03
N GLN A 131 8.99 -14.83 10.31
CA GLN A 131 10.08 -15.30 11.15
C GLN A 131 9.73 -15.32 12.64
N GLY A 132 8.62 -14.67 13.05
CA GLY A 132 8.16 -14.68 14.43
C GLY A 132 8.93 -13.73 15.34
N ASP A 133 9.18 -12.50 14.90
CA ASP A 133 9.75 -11.45 15.76
C ASP A 133 8.86 -11.24 16.99
N PRO A 134 9.37 -11.40 18.23
CA PRO A 134 8.57 -11.38 19.44
C PRO A 134 7.93 -10.01 19.76
N GLY A 135 8.34 -8.94 19.07
CA GLY A 135 7.77 -7.61 19.23
C GLY A 135 6.50 -7.34 18.42
N ILE A 136 6.12 -8.25 17.51
CA ILE A 136 5.06 -7.98 16.54
C ILE A 136 3.84 -8.87 16.80
N LYS A 137 2.68 -8.23 16.96
CA LYS A 137 1.41 -8.94 17.04
C LYS A 137 0.93 -9.31 15.63
N VAL A 138 0.84 -10.61 15.36
CA VAL A 138 0.34 -11.16 14.09
C VAL A 138 -0.97 -11.89 14.32
N ASN A 139 -1.98 -11.61 13.50
CA ASN A 139 -3.25 -12.32 13.50
C ASN A 139 -3.10 -13.63 12.72
N TYR A 140 -2.45 -14.63 13.33
CA TYR A 140 -2.25 -15.94 12.71
C TYR A 140 -3.41 -16.90 12.99
N TRP A 141 -3.55 -17.86 12.10
CA TRP A 141 -4.57 -18.88 12.20
C TRP A 141 -4.33 -19.86 13.37
N THR A 142 -5.38 -20.12 14.15
CA THR A 142 -5.50 -21.26 15.07
C THR A 142 -6.89 -21.89 14.93
N PRO A 143 -7.14 -23.09 15.46
CA PRO A 143 -8.49 -23.66 15.49
C PRO A 143 -9.55 -22.75 16.12
N GLU A 144 -9.16 -21.94 17.12
CA GLU A 144 -10.01 -20.98 17.82
C GLU A 144 -10.06 -19.61 17.14
N ASN A 145 -9.14 -19.33 16.22
CA ASN A 145 -9.04 -18.10 15.45
C ASN A 145 -8.94 -18.39 13.95
N PRO A 146 -10.03 -18.74 13.26
CA PRO A 146 -10.03 -19.15 11.85
C PRO A 146 -9.86 -17.96 10.90
N THR A 147 -8.75 -17.24 11.00
CA THR A 147 -8.42 -16.10 10.15
C THR A 147 -7.90 -16.54 8.77
N ASN A 148 -8.04 -15.65 7.77
CA ASN A 148 -7.41 -15.79 6.45
C ASN A 148 -6.20 -14.87 6.25
N GLU A 149 -5.69 -14.22 7.31
CA GLU A 149 -4.59 -13.26 7.19
C GLU A 149 -3.24 -13.97 7.13
N PHE A 150 -2.82 -14.62 8.22
CA PHE A 150 -1.53 -15.30 8.30
C PHE A 150 -1.69 -16.78 8.65
N PRO A 151 -0.81 -17.65 8.09
CA PRO A 151 -0.83 -19.06 8.40
C PRO A 151 -0.46 -19.31 9.87
N ARG A 152 -0.74 -20.51 10.34
CA ARG A 152 -0.28 -20.96 11.66
C ARG A 152 1.25 -20.96 11.73
N PRO A 153 1.85 -20.58 12.86
CA PRO A 153 3.28 -20.71 13.07
C PRO A 153 3.69 -22.20 13.00
N GLU A 154 4.56 -22.52 12.05
CA GLU A 154 5.04 -23.89 11.85
C GLU A 154 6.50 -23.88 11.38
N LYS A 155 7.42 -24.34 12.22
CA LYS A 155 8.87 -24.34 11.93
C LYS A 155 9.24 -25.08 10.63
N SER A 156 8.48 -26.11 10.28
CA SER A 156 8.71 -26.94 9.08
C SER A 156 8.07 -26.37 7.81
N TYR A 157 7.28 -25.30 7.92
CA TYR A 157 6.64 -24.67 6.77
C TYR A 157 7.56 -23.62 6.16
N SER A 158 8.35 -24.06 5.18
CA SER A 158 9.41 -23.27 4.55
C SER A 158 9.22 -23.08 3.04
N ASP A 159 8.01 -23.30 2.51
CA ASP A 159 7.70 -23.04 1.11
C ASP A 159 7.74 -21.54 0.83
N SER A 160 8.88 -21.10 0.28
CA SER A 160 9.14 -19.67 0.05
C SER A 160 8.14 -19.05 -0.91
N SER A 161 7.71 -19.77 -1.94
CA SER A 161 6.78 -19.24 -2.95
C SER A 161 5.38 -19.02 -2.38
N LYS A 162 4.88 -19.95 -1.56
CA LYS A 162 3.60 -19.82 -0.89
C LYS A 162 3.63 -18.74 0.19
N LEU A 163 4.74 -18.65 0.95
CA LEU A 163 4.92 -17.60 1.95
C LEU A 163 5.05 -16.21 1.30
N ASP A 164 5.69 -16.12 0.14
CA ASP A 164 5.83 -14.87 -0.61
C ASP A 164 4.48 -14.34 -1.11
N ALA A 165 3.50 -15.23 -1.36
CA ALA A 165 2.15 -14.84 -1.73
C ALA A 165 1.44 -13.97 -0.68
N LEU A 166 1.89 -13.97 0.58
CA LEU A 166 1.43 -13.04 1.63
C LEU A 166 1.91 -11.60 1.41
N GLY A 167 2.98 -11.43 0.67
CA GLY A 167 3.58 -10.12 0.37
C GLY A 167 2.74 -9.29 -0.60
N TYR A 168 1.98 -9.91 -1.49
CA TYR A 168 1.18 -9.19 -2.48
C TYR A 168 -0.09 -8.63 -1.86
N VAL A 169 -0.19 -7.30 -1.79
CA VAL A 169 -1.25 -6.59 -1.09
C VAL A 169 -1.79 -5.42 -1.92
N ASP A 170 -3.06 -5.08 -1.69
CA ASP A 170 -3.64 -3.86 -2.26
C ASP A 170 -2.97 -2.63 -1.63
N GLY A 171 -2.29 -1.86 -2.46
CA GLY A 171 -1.59 -0.64 -2.08
C GLY A 171 -2.41 0.63 -2.32
N SER A 172 -3.70 0.53 -2.57
CA SER A 172 -4.58 1.68 -2.77
C SER A 172 -4.71 2.50 -1.49
N TYR A 173 -4.71 3.82 -1.61
CA TYR A 173 -4.88 4.70 -0.44
C TYR A 173 -5.43 6.07 -0.79
N LEU A 174 -6.14 6.67 0.17
CA LEU A 174 -6.46 8.08 0.24
C LEU A 174 -5.70 8.71 1.40
N LYS A 175 -4.97 9.80 1.14
CA LYS A 175 -4.20 10.52 2.15
C LYS A 175 -4.58 11.98 2.20
N ILE A 176 -4.78 12.51 3.42
CA ILE A 176 -4.77 13.96 3.64
C ILE A 176 -3.32 14.37 3.85
N LYS A 177 -2.71 14.83 2.76
CA LYS A 177 -1.26 15.17 2.72
C LYS A 177 -0.93 16.39 3.55
N GLU A 178 -1.83 17.38 3.55
CA GLU A 178 -1.64 18.64 4.25
C GLU A 178 -2.96 19.27 4.67
N ILE A 179 -3.02 19.74 5.91
CA ILE A 179 -4.05 20.64 6.42
C ILE A 179 -3.34 21.87 6.96
N THR A 180 -3.60 23.04 6.38
CA THR A 180 -3.03 24.30 6.84
C THR A 180 -4.15 25.25 7.25
N LEU A 181 -4.14 25.67 8.50
CA LEU A 181 -4.99 26.74 9.03
C LEU A 181 -4.16 28.00 9.20
N GLY A 182 -4.57 29.07 8.53
CA GLY A 182 -3.97 30.39 8.61
C GLY A 182 -4.90 31.40 9.23
N TYR A 183 -4.35 32.40 9.87
CA TYR A 183 -5.04 33.57 10.37
C TYR A 183 -4.28 34.84 10.02
N GLN A 184 -4.95 35.73 9.31
CA GLN A 184 -4.42 37.05 8.95
C GLN A 184 -4.74 38.06 10.04
N LEU A 185 -3.71 38.70 10.60
CA LEU A 185 -3.88 39.67 11.66
C LEU A 185 -4.62 40.92 11.13
N PRO A 186 -5.57 41.50 11.92
CA PRO A 186 -6.26 42.72 11.54
C PRO A 186 -5.28 43.89 11.33
N LYS A 187 -5.55 44.72 10.32
CA LYS A 187 -4.70 45.91 10.02
C LYS A 187 -4.53 46.86 11.22
N SER A 188 -5.53 46.95 12.11
CA SER A 188 -5.46 47.76 13.34
C SER A 188 -4.35 47.29 14.31
N TRP A 189 -3.95 46.02 14.25
CA TRP A 189 -2.91 45.48 15.13
C TRP A 189 -1.52 45.68 14.55
N ILE A 190 -1.38 45.59 13.22
CA ILE A 190 -0.09 45.56 12.52
C ILE A 190 0.41 46.92 12.08
N GLY A 191 -0.49 47.92 12.00
CA GLY A 191 -0.14 49.29 11.53
C GLY A 191 0.97 49.99 12.37
N LYS A 192 1.12 49.59 13.63
CA LYS A 192 2.15 50.15 14.53
C LYS A 192 3.59 49.70 14.21
N ILE A 193 3.74 48.57 13.49
CA ILE A 193 5.04 47.98 13.17
C ILE A 193 5.41 48.12 11.68
N HIS A 194 4.69 49.01 10.94
CA HIS A 194 4.91 49.25 9.51
C HIS A 194 4.81 48.01 8.61
N ALA A 195 4.17 46.94 9.09
CA ALA A 195 3.89 45.78 8.27
C ALA A 195 2.62 45.97 7.48
N SER A 196 2.59 45.54 6.22
CA SER A 196 1.41 45.61 5.35
C SER A 196 0.48 44.41 5.58
N ASN A 197 1.07 43.27 5.97
CA ASN A 197 0.35 42.03 6.25
C ASN A 197 1.12 41.14 7.22
N ILE A 198 0.42 40.49 8.17
CA ILE A 198 0.98 39.41 9.00
C ILE A 198 0.00 38.24 9.00
N ARG A 199 0.47 37.07 8.60
CA ARG A 199 -0.27 35.83 8.65
C ARG A 199 0.46 34.81 9.51
N ILE A 200 -0.21 34.29 10.55
CA ILE A 200 0.27 33.14 11.33
C ILE A 200 -0.43 31.87 10.82
N TYR A 201 0.27 30.75 10.82
CA TYR A 201 -0.32 29.50 10.36
C TYR A 201 0.22 28.29 11.10
N CYS A 202 -0.59 27.24 11.10
CA CYS A 202 -0.24 25.90 11.51
C CYS A 202 -0.53 24.94 10.34
N SER A 203 0.44 24.11 9.98
CA SER A 203 0.30 23.09 8.95
C SER A 203 0.59 21.71 9.52
N LEU A 204 -0.34 20.77 9.32
CA LEU A 204 -0.24 19.37 9.68
C LEU A 204 -0.02 18.58 8.40
N LYS A 205 1.06 17.75 8.34
CA LYS A 205 1.39 16.93 7.17
C LYS A 205 1.41 15.46 7.51
N ASN A 206 0.85 14.62 6.62
CA ASN A 206 0.82 13.16 6.70
C ASN A 206 0.13 12.60 7.95
N PHE A 207 -0.87 13.30 8.51
CA PHE A 207 -1.55 12.84 9.73
C PHE A 207 -2.60 11.75 9.47
N PHE A 208 -3.23 11.76 8.29
CA PHE A 208 -4.36 10.88 7.99
C PHE A 208 -4.11 10.12 6.69
N THR A 209 -4.03 8.79 6.82
CA THR A 209 -3.93 7.84 5.70
C THR A 209 -5.06 6.83 5.85
N PHE A 210 -5.79 6.58 4.78
CA PHE A 210 -6.86 5.59 4.69
C PHE A 210 -6.43 4.56 3.66
N SER A 211 -6.15 3.34 4.10
CA SER A 211 -5.71 2.21 3.27
C SER A 211 -6.10 0.90 3.92
N HIS A 212 -5.93 -0.21 3.21
CA HIS A 212 -6.02 -1.54 3.78
C HIS A 212 -4.74 -1.98 4.51
N LEU A 213 -3.69 -1.15 4.48
CA LEU A 213 -2.42 -1.42 5.14
C LEU A 213 -2.37 -0.67 6.47
N ASP A 214 -2.30 -1.42 7.57
CA ASP A 214 -2.32 -0.86 8.93
C ASP A 214 -0.91 -0.63 9.50
N ASP A 215 0.12 -1.27 8.93
CA ASP A 215 1.44 -1.37 9.54
C ASP A 215 2.44 -0.34 9.05
N TYR A 216 2.29 0.11 7.83
CA TYR A 216 3.19 1.08 7.21
C TYR A 216 2.45 1.95 6.19
N ASP A 217 3.08 3.05 5.83
CA ASP A 217 2.49 3.99 4.88
C ASP A 217 2.56 3.44 3.44
N PRO A 218 1.43 3.22 2.75
CA PRO A 218 1.39 2.65 1.39
C PRO A 218 2.12 3.50 0.36
N GLU A 219 2.35 4.78 0.63
CA GLU A 219 3.12 5.68 -0.23
C GLU A 219 4.59 5.27 -0.35
N ARG A 220 5.09 4.43 0.57
CA ARG A 220 6.45 3.88 0.56
C ARG A 220 6.62 2.64 -0.33
N GLY A 221 5.56 2.21 -1.01
CA GLY A 221 5.65 1.09 -1.95
C GLY A 221 5.93 -0.28 -1.32
N GLY A 222 5.51 -0.47 -0.05
CA GLY A 222 5.75 -1.73 0.66
C GLY A 222 7.05 -1.80 1.44
N SER A 223 7.94 -0.80 1.30
CA SER A 223 9.25 -0.78 1.97
C SER A 223 9.16 -0.32 3.42
N LEU A 224 9.91 -0.98 4.30
CA LEU A 224 10.04 -0.66 5.72
C LEU A 224 11.26 0.21 6.04
N SER A 225 12.08 0.54 5.06
CA SER A 225 13.38 1.20 5.27
C SER A 225 13.30 2.55 5.98
N TYR A 226 12.29 3.37 5.66
CA TYR A 226 12.09 4.69 6.25
C TYR A 226 10.61 4.98 6.43
N PRO A 227 10.10 5.07 7.68
CA PRO A 227 8.70 5.40 7.91
C PRO A 227 8.38 6.84 7.49
N MET A 228 7.16 7.06 7.02
CA MET A 228 6.67 8.43 6.77
C MET A 228 6.46 9.16 8.09
N THR A 229 6.98 10.37 8.18
CA THR A 229 6.84 11.21 9.39
C THR A 229 5.59 12.07 9.34
N LYS A 230 4.89 12.15 10.47
CA LYS A 230 3.88 13.18 10.72
C LYS A 230 4.59 14.46 11.14
N GLN A 231 4.20 15.59 10.56
CA GLN A 231 4.85 16.87 10.83
C GLN A 231 3.83 17.93 11.20
N ALA A 232 4.11 18.69 12.25
CA ALA A 232 3.39 19.91 12.60
C ALA A 232 4.36 21.10 12.43
N VAL A 233 3.96 22.07 11.60
CA VAL A 233 4.77 23.25 11.28
C VAL A 233 3.98 24.48 11.70
N PHE A 234 4.63 25.36 12.47
CA PHE A 234 4.10 26.67 12.83
C PHE A 234 4.93 27.73 12.14
N GLY A 235 4.28 28.73 11.57
CA GLY A 235 5.00 29.77 10.85
C GLY A 235 4.28 31.12 10.89
N ILE A 236 5.05 32.16 10.57
CA ILE A 236 4.59 33.54 10.45
C ILE A 236 5.13 34.09 9.13
N ASN A 237 4.23 34.66 8.32
CA ASN A 237 4.57 35.42 7.12
C ASN A 237 4.37 36.91 7.46
N VAL A 238 5.35 37.73 7.14
CA VAL A 238 5.30 39.20 7.36
C VAL A 238 5.66 39.88 6.05
N ASP A 239 4.76 40.74 5.59
CA ASP A 239 4.95 41.60 4.43
C ASP A 239 5.07 43.05 4.92
N PHE A 240 6.04 43.79 4.40
CA PHE A 240 6.31 45.20 4.75
C PHE A 240 5.87 46.14 3.63
#